data_6d52ca3c8753857df45fcf0d57ca1e33
#
_entry.id   6d52ca3c8753857df45fcf0d57ca1e33
#
_cell.length_a   1.000
_cell.length_b   1.000
_cell.length_c   1.000
_cell.angle_alpha   90.00
_cell.angle_beta   90.00
_cell.angle_gamma   90.00
#
_symmetry.space_group_name_H-M   'P 1'
#
loop_
_entity.id
_entity.type
_entity.pdbx_description
1 polymer ?
#
loop_
_entity_poly.entity_id
_entity_poly.type
_entity_poly.pdbx_seq_one_letter_code
_entity_poly.pdbx_strand_id
1 'polypeptide(L)'
;MPKMNYFFLRCLGILMLLIWTATLALAQVSLKTKQYLLLSGPENTASHQFAEDLAEIWSMPGVSFGSDLQPVSVVDGATRLKQMRDQRGHLAIINGQEAWQLLPDHPQVKVVSVLWPNVLYLISRLQPPQIVPLTAARTVRAPLQALEVVRAWDEQSPVSLLQETNWFRQEETIQALEGFKEDVFLSWGSYPLQEIRALLNFPGYYLTEAQDTLQKVWTQQLPWTRSYTLPAETYAGQPALQLLAEFPVLVVHETVPDSLVNNLLRSLFGHAESSNPRFLFRNLSPQHNLLFQQKLPYHPVARRFYRFP
;
A
#
# COMPACT_ATOMS: atom_id res chain seq x y z
N MET A 1 39.11 -52.44 47.76
CA MET A 1 38.75 -51.27 46.97
C MET A 1 38.74 -51.62 45.49
N PRO A 2 37.64 -51.62 44.77
CA PRO A 2 37.62 -52.02 43.35
C PRO A 2 38.34 -50.93 42.55
N LYS A 3 39.32 -51.33 41.77
CA LYS A 3 39.97 -50.47 40.79
C LYS A 3 38.94 -50.12 39.71
N MET A 4 38.32 -48.97 39.83
CA MET A 4 37.39 -48.43 38.86
C MET A 4 38.12 -48.28 37.53
N ASN A 5 37.66 -49.03 36.51
CA ASN A 5 38.27 -49.15 35.20
C ASN A 5 38.40 -47.77 34.52
N TYR A 6 39.58 -47.20 34.48
CA TYR A 6 39.93 -45.99 33.75
C TYR A 6 39.51 -46.01 32.27
N PHE A 7 39.38 -47.21 31.74
CA PHE A 7 38.90 -47.44 30.39
C PHE A 7 37.40 -47.05 30.24
N PHE A 8 36.59 -47.40 31.27
CA PHE A 8 35.14 -47.11 31.25
C PHE A 8 34.87 -45.60 31.37
N LEU A 9 35.63 -44.87 32.15
CA LEU A 9 35.54 -43.42 32.25
C LEU A 9 35.92 -42.69 30.95
N ARG A 10 36.96 -43.20 30.23
CA ARG A 10 37.34 -42.65 28.95
C ARG A 10 36.30 -42.90 27.88
N CYS A 11 35.71 -44.09 27.80
CA CYS A 11 34.63 -44.40 26.87
C CYS A 11 33.36 -43.55 27.13
N LEU A 12 33.02 -43.33 28.39
CA LEU A 12 31.90 -42.47 28.77
C LEU A 12 32.12 -41.01 28.42
N GLY A 13 33.34 -40.48 28.59
CA GLY A 13 33.73 -39.15 28.18
C GLY A 13 33.63 -38.92 26.66
N ILE A 14 34.10 -39.90 25.88
CA ILE A 14 34.00 -39.85 24.40
C ILE A 14 32.57 -39.91 23.94
N LEU A 15 31.73 -40.76 24.54
CA LEU A 15 30.33 -40.85 24.23
C LEU A 15 29.56 -39.55 24.53
N MET A 16 29.81 -38.93 25.69
CA MET A 16 29.23 -37.63 26.05
C MET A 16 29.68 -36.52 25.07
N LEU A 17 30.95 -36.53 24.64
CA LEU A 17 31.45 -35.55 23.66
C LEU A 17 30.78 -35.74 22.29
N LEU A 18 30.57 -36.98 21.85
CA LEU A 18 29.85 -37.30 20.61
C LEU A 18 28.40 -36.92 20.66
N ILE A 19 27.71 -37.12 21.80
CA ILE A 19 26.32 -36.68 21.98
C ILE A 19 26.28 -35.14 21.98
N TRP A 20 27.21 -34.46 22.60
CA TRP A 20 27.27 -32.99 22.64
C TRP A 20 27.56 -32.38 21.27
N THR A 21 28.50 -32.98 20.48
CA THR A 21 28.76 -32.54 19.10
C THR A 21 27.59 -32.86 18.16
N ALA A 22 26.90 -33.97 18.34
CA ALA A 22 25.71 -34.30 17.57
C ALA A 22 24.52 -33.37 17.90
N THR A 23 24.32 -32.98 19.17
CA THR A 23 23.31 -32.00 19.55
C THR A 23 23.66 -30.61 19.08
N LEU A 24 24.93 -30.19 19.10
CA LEU A 24 25.39 -28.95 18.49
C LEU A 24 25.25 -28.94 16.96
N ALA A 25 25.53 -30.07 16.28
CA ALA A 25 25.34 -30.19 14.84
C ALA A 25 23.85 -30.20 14.45
N LEU A 26 22.97 -30.80 15.25
CA LEU A 26 21.50 -30.73 15.08
C LEU A 26 20.95 -29.34 15.41
N ALA A 27 21.54 -28.62 16.36
CA ALA A 27 21.18 -27.22 16.65
C ALA A 27 21.71 -26.26 15.54
N GLN A 28 22.73 -26.64 14.78
CA GLN A 28 23.22 -25.92 13.60
C GLN A 28 22.58 -26.34 12.28
N VAL A 29 21.60 -27.23 12.27
CA VAL A 29 20.63 -27.26 11.19
C VAL A 29 19.79 -26.00 11.36
N SER A 30 20.41 -24.87 11.02
CA SER A 30 19.75 -23.62 10.73
C SER A 30 18.63 -24.02 9.76
N LEU A 31 17.42 -24.06 10.27
CA LEU A 31 16.24 -24.07 9.43
C LEU A 31 16.44 -22.92 8.45
N LYS A 32 16.82 -23.22 7.21
CA LYS A 32 16.92 -22.19 6.16
C LYS A 32 15.56 -21.55 6.10
N THR A 33 15.41 -20.44 6.79
CA THR A 33 14.19 -19.65 6.79
C THR A 33 13.92 -19.30 5.33
N LYS A 34 12.79 -19.72 4.82
CA LYS A 34 12.45 -19.44 3.42
C LYS A 34 12.21 -17.95 3.27
N GLN A 35 13.04 -17.30 2.46
CA GLN A 35 12.96 -15.87 2.22
C GLN A 35 11.98 -15.56 1.09
N TYR A 36 11.09 -14.61 1.33
CA TYR A 36 10.17 -14.07 0.35
C TYR A 36 10.45 -12.59 0.09
N LEU A 37 10.63 -12.23 -1.16
CA LEU A 37 10.85 -10.83 -1.56
C LEU A 37 9.50 -10.14 -1.74
N LEU A 38 9.31 -9.01 -1.05
CA LEU A 38 8.17 -8.10 -1.17
C LEU A 38 8.60 -6.85 -1.94
N LEU A 39 8.24 -6.78 -3.21
CA LEU A 39 8.54 -5.65 -4.06
C LEU A 39 7.60 -4.49 -3.73
N SER A 40 8.15 -3.32 -3.46
CA SER A 40 7.41 -2.10 -3.10
C SER A 40 7.84 -0.92 -3.96
N GLY A 41 7.24 0.24 -3.75
CA GLY A 41 7.65 1.48 -4.41
C GLY A 41 9.02 1.99 -3.94
N PRO A 42 9.45 3.16 -4.43
CA PRO A 42 10.66 3.84 -3.96
C PRO A 42 10.69 4.01 -2.43
N GLU A 43 11.88 4.07 -1.84
CA GLU A 43 12.10 4.06 -0.38
C GLU A 43 11.29 5.11 0.40
N ASN A 44 11.06 6.28 -0.18
CA ASN A 44 10.31 7.37 0.47
C ASN A 44 8.80 7.32 0.22
N THR A 45 8.25 6.19 -0.25
CA THR A 45 6.83 6.07 -0.52
C THR A 45 6.07 5.32 0.57
N ALA A 46 4.76 5.59 0.70
CA ALA A 46 3.89 4.86 1.61
C ALA A 46 3.90 3.35 1.37
N SER A 47 4.06 2.89 0.11
CA SER A 47 4.13 1.47 -0.21
C SER A 47 5.42 0.81 0.30
N HIS A 48 6.56 1.52 0.30
CA HIS A 48 7.80 0.99 0.87
C HIS A 48 7.73 0.96 2.39
N GLN A 49 7.29 2.05 3.02
CA GLN A 49 7.09 2.10 4.48
C GLN A 49 6.15 0.98 4.96
N PHE A 50 5.07 0.74 4.24
CA PHE A 50 4.16 -0.36 4.56
C PHE A 50 4.82 -1.73 4.41
N ALA A 51 5.66 -1.93 3.38
CA ALA A 51 6.40 -3.17 3.19
C ALA A 51 7.38 -3.44 4.34
N GLU A 52 8.08 -2.41 4.82
CA GLU A 52 8.96 -2.49 6.00
C GLU A 52 8.16 -2.82 7.26
N ASP A 53 7.06 -2.11 7.50
CA ASP A 53 6.17 -2.35 8.63
C ASP A 53 5.60 -3.78 8.62
N LEU A 54 5.20 -4.27 7.44
CA LEU A 54 4.70 -5.65 7.29
C LEU A 54 5.82 -6.67 7.55
N ALA A 55 7.03 -6.43 7.07
CA ALA A 55 8.17 -7.30 7.31
C ALA A 55 8.55 -7.36 8.80
N GLU A 56 8.48 -6.23 9.51
CA GLU A 56 8.71 -6.20 10.95
C GLU A 56 7.64 -6.98 11.72
N ILE A 57 6.35 -6.78 11.41
CA ILE A 57 5.25 -7.56 11.97
C ILE A 57 5.47 -9.05 11.68
N TRP A 58 5.89 -9.37 10.45
CA TRP A 58 6.16 -10.74 10.02
C TRP A 58 7.28 -11.40 10.81
N SER A 59 8.28 -10.64 11.25
CA SER A 59 9.40 -11.13 12.07
C SER A 59 9.05 -11.42 13.53
N MET A 60 7.86 -10.98 13.99
CA MET A 60 7.43 -11.19 15.38
C MET A 60 7.22 -12.68 15.69
N PRO A 61 7.55 -13.14 16.91
CA PRO A 61 7.31 -14.51 17.33
C PRO A 61 5.85 -14.95 17.13
N GLY A 62 5.66 -16.10 16.51
CA GLY A 62 4.33 -16.66 16.24
C GLY A 62 3.64 -16.18 14.96
N VAL A 63 4.25 -15.25 14.22
CA VAL A 63 3.70 -14.72 12.94
C VAL A 63 4.35 -15.35 11.73
N SER A 64 5.67 -15.46 11.70
CA SER A 64 6.45 -15.81 10.48
C SER A 64 6.39 -17.28 10.05
N PHE A 65 6.01 -18.20 10.91
CA PHE A 65 5.97 -19.64 10.62
C PHE A 65 7.20 -20.18 9.88
N GLY A 66 8.40 -19.72 10.25
CA GLY A 66 9.67 -20.17 9.66
C GLY A 66 9.98 -19.59 8.28
N SER A 67 9.36 -18.48 7.92
CA SER A 67 9.66 -17.70 6.72
C SER A 67 10.05 -16.26 7.08
N ASP A 68 10.79 -15.62 6.19
CA ASP A 68 11.22 -14.23 6.31
C ASP A 68 10.67 -13.41 5.15
N LEU A 69 10.32 -12.15 5.39
CA LEU A 69 9.80 -11.23 4.41
C LEU A 69 10.78 -10.08 4.23
N GLN A 70 11.35 -9.95 3.03
CA GLN A 70 12.33 -8.91 2.72
C GLN A 70 11.73 -7.85 1.79
N PRO A 71 11.55 -6.61 2.26
CA PRO A 71 11.18 -5.48 1.41
C PRO A 71 12.28 -5.17 0.39
N VAL A 72 11.87 -4.89 -0.84
CA VAL A 72 12.77 -4.50 -1.93
C VAL A 72 12.15 -3.33 -2.69
N SER A 73 12.86 -2.21 -2.73
CA SER A 73 12.43 -1.02 -3.46
C SER A 73 12.55 -1.23 -4.97
N VAL A 74 11.47 -0.97 -5.71
CA VAL A 74 11.39 -1.07 -7.18
C VAL A 74 10.57 0.09 -7.71
N VAL A 75 11.08 0.80 -8.71
CA VAL A 75 10.59 2.12 -9.14
C VAL A 75 9.11 2.10 -9.55
N ASP A 76 8.66 1.15 -10.37
CA ASP A 76 7.32 1.15 -10.95
C ASP A 76 6.65 -0.23 -10.91
N GLY A 77 5.32 -0.28 -11.05
CA GLY A 77 4.54 -1.50 -10.98
C GLY A 77 4.77 -2.47 -12.13
N ALA A 78 5.02 -1.96 -13.33
CA ALA A 78 5.32 -2.81 -14.49
C ALA A 78 6.62 -3.59 -14.27
N THR A 79 7.65 -2.94 -13.73
CA THR A 79 8.92 -3.59 -13.36
C THR A 79 8.70 -4.60 -12.23
N ARG A 80 7.89 -4.28 -11.21
CA ARG A 80 7.54 -5.23 -10.13
C ARG A 80 6.86 -6.49 -10.69
N LEU A 81 5.85 -6.32 -11.56
CA LEU A 81 5.14 -7.45 -12.19
C LEU A 81 6.05 -8.27 -13.10
N LYS A 82 6.97 -7.61 -13.83
CA LYS A 82 7.99 -8.31 -14.63
C LYS A 82 8.92 -9.13 -13.74
N GLN A 83 9.40 -8.59 -12.64
CA GLN A 83 10.24 -9.35 -11.69
C GLN A 83 9.50 -10.53 -11.08
N MET A 84 8.21 -10.37 -10.76
CA MET A 84 7.38 -11.49 -10.30
C MET A 84 7.25 -12.57 -11.37
N ARG A 85 6.97 -12.21 -12.63
CA ARG A 85 6.92 -13.15 -13.75
C ARG A 85 8.24 -13.92 -13.90
N ASP A 86 9.37 -13.22 -13.77
CA ASP A 86 10.70 -13.79 -13.88
C ASP A 86 11.15 -14.53 -12.58
N GLN A 87 10.21 -14.73 -11.62
CA GLN A 87 10.43 -15.38 -10.32
C GLN A 87 11.52 -14.72 -9.45
N ARG A 88 11.78 -13.43 -9.69
CA ARG A 88 12.70 -12.60 -8.90
C ARG A 88 12.00 -11.84 -7.76
N GLY A 89 10.69 -12.01 -7.62
CA GLY A 89 9.84 -11.44 -6.58
C GLY A 89 8.69 -12.40 -6.30
N HIS A 90 8.25 -12.45 -5.05
CA HIS A 90 7.20 -13.35 -4.61
C HIS A 90 5.89 -12.61 -4.34
N LEU A 91 6.02 -11.39 -3.81
CA LEU A 91 4.94 -10.49 -3.48
C LEU A 91 5.24 -9.11 -4.06
N ALA A 92 4.20 -8.31 -4.31
CA ALA A 92 4.39 -6.92 -4.68
C ALA A 92 3.23 -6.05 -4.17
N ILE A 93 3.53 -4.77 -3.93
CA ILE A 93 2.54 -3.73 -3.74
C ILE A 93 2.53 -2.91 -5.03
N ILE A 94 1.38 -2.81 -5.69
CA ILE A 94 1.17 -2.02 -6.90
C ILE A 94 0.01 -1.05 -6.68
N ASN A 95 0.03 0.11 -7.34
CA ASN A 95 -1.06 1.07 -7.19
C ASN A 95 -2.35 0.59 -7.89
N GLY A 96 -3.48 1.21 -7.59
CA GLY A 96 -4.78 0.78 -8.09
C GLY A 96 -4.88 0.88 -9.61
N GLN A 97 -4.35 1.93 -10.22
CA GLN A 97 -4.31 2.11 -11.65
C GLN A 97 -3.49 1.03 -12.34
N GLU A 98 -2.25 0.80 -11.86
CA GLU A 98 -1.37 -0.26 -12.39
C GLU A 98 -2.00 -1.64 -12.25
N ALA A 99 -2.63 -1.93 -11.10
CA ALA A 99 -3.32 -3.19 -10.89
C ALA A 99 -4.43 -3.42 -11.91
N TRP A 100 -5.23 -2.39 -12.16
CA TRP A 100 -6.31 -2.46 -13.13
C TRP A 100 -5.82 -2.65 -14.56
N GLN A 101 -4.76 -1.96 -14.95
CA GLN A 101 -4.26 -1.97 -16.32
C GLN A 101 -3.40 -3.19 -16.63
N LEU A 102 -2.59 -3.65 -15.67
CA LEU A 102 -1.52 -4.62 -15.95
C LEU A 102 -1.84 -6.04 -15.48
N LEU A 103 -2.63 -6.25 -14.41
CA LEU A 103 -2.91 -7.61 -13.93
C LEU A 103 -3.59 -8.54 -14.94
N PRO A 104 -4.45 -8.07 -15.87
CA PRO A 104 -5.00 -8.93 -16.91
C PRO A 104 -3.94 -9.64 -17.75
N ASP A 105 -2.79 -9.00 -17.98
CA ASP A 105 -1.68 -9.54 -18.77
C ASP A 105 -0.71 -10.40 -17.94
N HIS A 106 -0.97 -10.54 -16.62
CA HIS A 106 -0.15 -11.28 -15.69
C HIS A 106 -0.97 -12.35 -14.92
N PRO A 107 -1.51 -13.39 -15.62
CA PRO A 107 -2.44 -14.35 -15.02
C PRO A 107 -1.86 -15.15 -13.84
N GLN A 108 -0.53 -15.27 -13.73
CA GLN A 108 0.18 -15.91 -12.63
C GLN A 108 0.24 -15.05 -11.36
N VAL A 109 -0.15 -13.77 -11.44
CA VAL A 109 -0.16 -12.86 -10.29
C VAL A 109 -1.59 -12.72 -9.77
N LYS A 110 -1.78 -12.90 -8.46
CA LYS A 110 -3.09 -12.88 -7.81
C LYS A 110 -3.13 -11.83 -6.69
N VAL A 111 -4.26 -11.18 -6.55
CA VAL A 111 -4.50 -10.20 -5.48
C VAL A 111 -4.74 -10.93 -4.16
N VAL A 112 -4.03 -10.50 -3.12
CA VAL A 112 -4.23 -10.93 -1.74
C VAL A 112 -5.16 -9.95 -1.03
N SER A 113 -4.88 -8.66 -1.15
CA SER A 113 -5.65 -7.62 -0.47
C SER A 113 -5.61 -6.30 -1.21
N VAL A 114 -6.72 -5.61 -1.20
CA VAL A 114 -6.79 -4.17 -1.41
C VAL A 114 -6.38 -3.51 -0.11
N LEU A 115 -5.50 -2.53 -0.19
CA LEU A 115 -4.85 -1.92 0.95
C LEU A 115 -5.57 -0.62 1.38
N TRP A 116 -4.82 0.39 1.78
CA TRP A 116 -5.34 1.68 2.24
C TRP A 116 -5.84 2.55 1.09
N PRO A 117 -6.73 3.51 1.35
CA PRO A 117 -7.09 4.51 0.35
C PRO A 117 -5.97 5.54 0.16
N ASN A 118 -5.54 5.74 -1.08
CA ASN A 118 -4.83 6.93 -1.52
C ASN A 118 -5.86 7.93 -2.02
N VAL A 119 -6.02 9.01 -1.29
CA VAL A 119 -7.05 10.01 -1.54
C VAL A 119 -6.53 11.09 -2.48
N LEU A 120 -7.36 11.52 -3.42
CA LEU A 120 -7.12 12.72 -4.21
C LEU A 120 -7.57 13.93 -3.41
N TYR A 121 -6.63 14.71 -2.93
CA TYR A 121 -6.88 15.98 -2.26
C TYR A 121 -7.09 17.08 -3.29
N LEU A 122 -8.17 17.83 -3.10
CA LEU A 122 -8.46 19.04 -3.85
C LEU A 122 -8.34 20.22 -2.89
N ILE A 123 -7.35 21.07 -3.11
CA ILE A 123 -7.13 22.26 -2.29
C ILE A 123 -7.41 23.47 -3.13
N SER A 124 -8.37 24.26 -2.67
CA SER A 124 -8.78 25.50 -3.31
C SER A 124 -8.40 26.71 -2.47
N ARG A 125 -8.15 27.83 -3.13
CA ARG A 125 -8.01 29.14 -2.51
C ARG A 125 -9.35 29.88 -2.35
N LEU A 126 -10.42 29.31 -2.88
CA LEU A 126 -11.74 29.90 -2.86
C LEU A 126 -12.49 29.45 -1.60
N GLN A 127 -13.12 30.39 -0.88
CA GLN A 127 -13.76 30.10 0.41
C GLN A 127 -14.97 29.14 0.30
N PRO A 128 -15.11 28.19 1.23
CA PRO A 128 -16.40 27.52 1.44
C PRO A 128 -17.49 28.55 1.88
N PRO A 129 -18.79 28.43 1.56
CA PRO A 129 -19.41 27.24 0.96
C PRO A 129 -19.53 27.32 -0.55
N GLN A 130 -18.77 28.21 -1.19
CA GLN A 130 -18.67 28.12 -2.62
C GLN A 130 -17.87 26.84 -2.89
N ILE A 131 -18.58 25.68 -2.93
CA ILE A 131 -18.17 24.58 -3.78
C ILE A 131 -17.97 25.27 -5.12
N VAL A 132 -16.72 25.69 -5.35
CA VAL A 132 -16.38 26.24 -6.65
C VAL A 132 -16.77 25.12 -7.56
N PRO A 133 -17.70 25.38 -8.51
CA PRO A 133 -17.83 24.45 -9.59
C PRO A 133 -16.39 24.29 -10.05
N LEU A 134 -15.82 23.10 -9.93
CA LEU A 134 -14.46 22.86 -10.47
C LEU A 134 -14.44 23.26 -11.95
N THR A 135 -15.61 23.37 -12.58
CA THR A 135 -15.87 24.03 -13.86
C THR A 135 -15.50 25.52 -13.88
N ALA A 136 -15.34 26.19 -12.75
CA ALA A 136 -14.88 27.59 -12.66
C ALA A 136 -13.37 27.72 -12.46
N ALA A 137 -12.65 26.64 -12.11
CA ALA A 137 -11.20 26.65 -12.07
C ALA A 137 -10.64 26.86 -13.48
N ARG A 138 -9.72 27.81 -13.60
CA ARG A 138 -9.03 28.13 -14.84
C ARG A 138 -7.60 27.61 -14.83
N THR A 139 -7.01 27.47 -13.66
CA THR A 139 -5.64 27.05 -13.48
C THR A 139 -5.56 25.96 -12.41
N VAL A 140 -4.78 24.91 -12.71
CA VAL A 140 -4.59 23.76 -11.83
C VAL A 140 -3.09 23.51 -11.63
N ARG A 141 -2.71 23.12 -10.43
CA ARG A 141 -1.39 22.53 -10.16
C ARG A 141 -1.60 21.07 -9.75
N ALA A 142 -0.99 20.15 -10.46
CA ALA A 142 -1.25 18.73 -10.29
C ALA A 142 0.00 17.86 -10.43
N PRO A 143 0.12 16.76 -9.68
CA PRO A 143 1.16 15.79 -9.90
C PRO A 143 0.90 15.02 -11.19
N LEU A 144 1.97 14.57 -11.86
CA LEU A 144 1.87 13.78 -13.11
C LEU A 144 0.97 12.54 -12.95
N GLN A 145 0.89 11.96 -11.76
CA GLN A 145 0.01 10.83 -11.44
C GLN A 145 -1.49 11.19 -11.55
N ALA A 146 -1.84 12.47 -11.48
CA ALA A 146 -3.21 12.95 -11.64
C ALA A 146 -3.59 13.25 -13.10
N LEU A 147 -2.74 12.92 -14.09
CA LEU A 147 -2.98 13.24 -15.50
C LEU A 147 -4.35 12.77 -15.99
N GLU A 148 -4.71 11.52 -15.71
CA GLU A 148 -5.99 10.95 -16.15
C GLU A 148 -7.18 11.63 -15.45
N VAL A 149 -7.02 12.04 -14.19
CA VAL A 149 -8.03 12.83 -13.46
C VAL A 149 -8.25 14.19 -14.09
N VAL A 150 -7.16 14.90 -14.42
CA VAL A 150 -7.24 16.21 -15.07
C VAL A 150 -7.81 16.08 -16.49
N ARG A 151 -7.44 15.03 -17.22
CA ARG A 151 -7.98 14.73 -18.57
C ARG A 151 -9.49 14.51 -18.51
N ALA A 152 -9.97 13.67 -17.60
CA ALA A 152 -11.40 13.42 -17.42
C ALA A 152 -12.15 14.69 -16.95
N TRP A 153 -11.48 15.56 -16.23
CA TRP A 153 -12.02 16.87 -15.85
C TRP A 153 -12.04 17.86 -17.01
N ASP A 154 -10.97 17.89 -17.82
CA ASP A 154 -10.83 18.75 -18.99
C ASP A 154 -12.00 18.56 -19.99
N GLU A 155 -12.46 17.33 -20.18
CA GLU A 155 -13.61 17.00 -21.03
C GLU A 155 -14.92 17.64 -20.57
N GLN A 156 -15.02 18.02 -19.30
CA GLN A 156 -16.20 18.67 -18.71
C GLN A 156 -16.00 20.17 -18.50
N SER A 157 -14.82 20.69 -18.78
CA SER A 157 -14.46 22.09 -18.55
C SER A 157 -14.72 22.95 -19.77
N PRO A 158 -15.17 24.20 -19.61
CA PRO A 158 -15.28 25.15 -20.71
C PRO A 158 -13.92 25.71 -21.19
N VAL A 159 -12.86 25.44 -20.44
CA VAL A 159 -11.48 25.85 -20.76
C VAL A 159 -10.60 24.61 -20.80
N SER A 160 -9.51 24.65 -21.56
CA SER A 160 -8.56 23.53 -21.62
C SER A 160 -7.69 23.49 -20.36
N LEU A 161 -8.13 22.74 -19.36
CA LEU A 161 -7.40 22.57 -18.10
C LEU A 161 -6.06 21.87 -18.30
N LEU A 162 -5.96 20.94 -19.25
CA LEU A 162 -4.71 20.25 -19.56
C LEU A 162 -3.59 21.22 -19.96
N GLN A 163 -3.94 22.27 -20.71
CA GLN A 163 -2.99 23.31 -21.14
C GLN A 163 -2.63 24.28 -20.02
N GLU A 164 -3.58 24.53 -19.10
CA GLU A 164 -3.42 25.45 -17.98
C GLU A 164 -2.96 24.74 -16.70
N THR A 165 -2.60 23.44 -16.79
CA THR A 165 -2.10 22.69 -15.63
C THR A 165 -0.60 22.82 -15.49
N ASN A 166 -0.18 23.28 -14.32
CA ASN A 166 1.22 23.30 -13.92
C ASN A 166 1.57 21.93 -13.28
N TRP A 167 2.30 21.10 -14.03
CA TRP A 167 2.63 19.74 -13.66
C TRP A 167 3.87 19.66 -12.78
N PHE A 168 3.85 18.77 -11.76
CA PHE A 168 5.00 18.45 -10.93
C PHE A 168 5.12 16.94 -10.71
N ARG A 169 6.27 16.48 -10.22
CA ARG A 169 6.44 15.10 -9.79
C ARG A 169 5.96 14.94 -8.35
N GLN A 170 5.42 13.78 -8.01
CA GLN A 170 4.88 13.52 -6.66
C GLN A 170 5.91 13.77 -5.56
N GLU A 171 7.19 13.51 -5.82
CA GLU A 171 8.30 13.75 -4.90
C GLU A 171 8.54 15.25 -4.63
N GLU A 172 8.03 16.11 -5.50
CA GLU A 172 8.16 17.57 -5.44
C GLU A 172 6.97 18.25 -4.77
N THR A 173 6.05 17.46 -4.15
CA THR A 173 4.79 17.98 -3.57
C THR A 173 5.01 19.15 -2.62
N ILE A 174 6.03 19.09 -1.75
CA ILE A 174 6.33 20.17 -0.78
C ILE A 174 6.74 21.45 -1.52
N GLN A 175 7.66 21.35 -2.49
CA GLN A 175 8.11 22.49 -3.30
C GLN A 175 6.96 23.04 -4.17
N ALA A 176 6.09 22.16 -4.67
CA ALA A 176 4.92 22.56 -5.44
C ALA A 176 3.87 23.30 -4.61
N LEU A 177 3.79 23.01 -3.31
CA LEU A 177 2.95 23.75 -2.37
C LEU A 177 3.51 25.16 -2.04
N GLU A 178 4.84 25.29 -2.05
CA GLU A 178 5.48 26.58 -1.86
C GLU A 178 5.18 27.52 -3.03
N GLY A 179 4.54 28.65 -2.74
CA GLY A 179 4.18 29.63 -3.78
C GLY A 179 3.04 29.21 -4.71
N PHE A 180 2.23 28.24 -4.32
CA PHE A 180 1.00 27.87 -5.02
C PHE A 180 0.08 29.09 -5.23
N LYS A 181 -0.25 29.37 -6.50
CA LYS A 181 -1.06 30.54 -6.91
C LYS A 181 -2.26 30.16 -7.76
N GLU A 182 -2.31 28.94 -8.22
CA GLU A 182 -3.36 28.37 -9.05
C GLU A 182 -4.69 28.32 -8.28
N ASP A 183 -5.80 28.16 -8.99
CA ASP A 183 -7.14 28.07 -8.39
C ASP A 183 -7.31 26.78 -7.58
N VAL A 184 -6.73 25.66 -8.08
CA VAL A 184 -6.80 24.36 -7.47
C VAL A 184 -5.45 23.67 -7.47
N PHE A 185 -5.12 23.09 -6.34
CA PHE A 185 -3.99 22.17 -6.19
C PHE A 185 -4.52 20.74 -5.98
N LEU A 186 -3.99 19.79 -6.75
CA LEU A 186 -4.27 18.37 -6.60
C LEU A 186 -3.08 17.65 -5.95
N SER A 187 -3.34 16.68 -5.10
CA SER A 187 -2.34 15.77 -4.57
C SER A 187 -2.94 14.40 -4.31
N TRP A 188 -2.19 13.33 -4.60
CA TRP A 188 -2.53 11.97 -4.19
C TRP A 188 -1.77 11.58 -2.93
N GLY A 189 -2.42 10.88 -2.01
CA GLY A 189 -1.72 10.27 -0.88
C GLY A 189 -2.62 9.59 0.14
N SER A 190 -1.99 8.77 0.98
CA SER A 190 -2.62 8.20 2.16
C SER A 190 -2.87 9.29 3.21
N TYR A 191 -3.97 9.23 3.96
CA TYR A 191 -4.32 10.26 4.94
C TYR A 191 -3.95 9.86 6.38
N PRO A 192 -3.69 10.85 7.24
CA PRO A 192 -3.49 12.27 6.95
C PRO A 192 -2.10 12.56 6.36
N LEU A 193 -2.03 13.39 5.32
CA LEU A 193 -0.78 13.90 4.79
C LEU A 193 -0.30 15.10 5.61
N GLN A 194 0.96 15.10 6.03
CA GLN A 194 1.54 16.19 6.83
C GLN A 194 1.62 17.48 6.03
N GLU A 195 1.92 17.39 4.74
CA GLU A 195 2.00 18.52 3.81
C GLU A 195 0.65 19.22 3.69
N ILE A 196 -0.43 18.46 3.58
CA ILE A 196 -1.80 19.00 3.52
C ILE A 196 -2.15 19.65 4.87
N ARG A 197 -1.79 19.03 6.00
CA ARG A 197 -1.99 19.62 7.32
C ARG A 197 -1.25 20.94 7.47
N ALA A 198 0.01 21.01 7.04
CA ALA A 198 0.80 22.22 7.08
C ALA A 198 0.15 23.34 6.25
N LEU A 199 -0.31 23.02 5.01
CA LEU A 199 -0.94 23.99 4.13
C LEU A 199 -2.26 24.53 4.70
N LEU A 200 -3.11 23.67 5.24
CA LEU A 200 -4.40 24.07 5.81
C LEU A 200 -4.30 24.93 7.07
N ASN A 201 -3.13 25.00 7.70
CA ASN A 201 -2.87 25.95 8.80
C ASN A 201 -2.67 27.41 8.30
N PHE A 202 -2.47 27.62 7.00
CA PHE A 202 -2.38 28.96 6.43
C PHE A 202 -3.77 29.45 5.98
N PRO A 203 -4.13 30.70 6.27
CA PRO A 203 -5.40 31.26 5.85
C PRO A 203 -5.50 31.32 4.32
N GLY A 204 -6.69 31.05 3.80
CA GLY A 204 -6.98 31.12 2.37
C GLY A 204 -6.76 29.82 1.60
N TYR A 205 -6.48 28.71 2.28
CA TYR A 205 -6.44 27.38 1.67
C TYR A 205 -7.52 26.49 2.30
N TYR A 206 -8.28 25.83 1.48
CA TYR A 206 -9.41 25.00 1.90
C TYR A 206 -9.38 23.65 1.20
N LEU A 207 -9.51 22.60 1.98
CA LEU A 207 -9.78 21.27 1.43
C LEU A 207 -11.23 21.24 0.98
N THR A 208 -11.46 20.87 -0.26
CA THR A 208 -12.78 20.84 -0.89
C THR A 208 -13.05 19.49 -1.53
N GLU A 209 -14.32 19.20 -1.80
CA GLU A 209 -14.75 18.03 -2.55
C GLU A 209 -15.08 18.40 -4.00
N ALA A 210 -14.96 17.43 -4.88
CA ALA A 210 -15.46 17.58 -6.24
C ALA A 210 -16.99 17.54 -6.23
N GLN A 211 -17.62 18.29 -7.14
CA GLN A 211 -19.07 18.19 -7.36
C GLN A 211 -19.47 16.75 -7.73
N ASP A 212 -20.67 16.35 -7.34
CA ASP A 212 -21.23 15.01 -7.62
C ASP A 212 -21.13 14.61 -9.09
N THR A 213 -21.35 15.58 -10.00
CA THR A 213 -21.24 15.34 -11.45
C THR A 213 -19.82 14.95 -11.85
N LEU A 214 -18.80 15.67 -11.33
CA LEU A 214 -17.41 15.40 -11.64
C LEU A 214 -16.91 14.10 -10.97
N GLN A 215 -17.34 13.84 -9.74
CA GLN A 215 -17.05 12.56 -9.08
C GLN A 215 -17.62 11.37 -9.87
N LYS A 216 -18.84 11.50 -10.40
CA LYS A 216 -19.45 10.48 -11.27
C LYS A 216 -18.64 10.27 -12.54
N VAL A 217 -18.20 11.36 -13.21
CA VAL A 217 -17.33 11.28 -14.41
C VAL A 217 -16.04 10.54 -14.07
N TRP A 218 -15.36 10.94 -13.00
CA TRP A 218 -14.11 10.29 -12.58
C TRP A 218 -14.30 8.80 -12.29
N THR A 219 -15.31 8.42 -11.52
CA THR A 219 -15.54 7.01 -11.18
C THR A 219 -15.96 6.17 -12.39
N GLN A 220 -16.54 6.78 -13.42
CA GLN A 220 -16.88 6.10 -14.67
C GLN A 220 -15.68 5.95 -15.60
N GLN A 221 -14.90 7.01 -15.78
CA GLN A 221 -13.74 7.02 -16.69
C GLN A 221 -12.48 6.40 -16.05
N LEU A 222 -12.38 6.43 -14.71
CA LEU A 222 -11.25 5.90 -13.94
C LEU A 222 -11.70 4.69 -13.11
N PRO A 223 -11.90 3.53 -13.71
CA PRO A 223 -12.53 2.37 -13.07
C PRO A 223 -11.74 1.78 -11.89
N TRP A 224 -10.50 2.21 -11.69
CA TRP A 224 -9.65 1.88 -10.53
C TRP A 224 -9.87 2.79 -9.32
N THR A 225 -10.70 3.83 -9.46
CA THR A 225 -11.02 4.77 -8.38
C THR A 225 -12.39 4.51 -7.79
N ARG A 226 -12.63 5.02 -6.59
CA ARG A 226 -13.92 5.00 -5.89
C ARG A 226 -14.11 6.30 -5.15
N SER A 227 -15.37 6.69 -4.95
CA SER A 227 -15.72 7.71 -3.97
C SER A 227 -15.38 7.20 -2.57
N TYR A 228 -14.73 8.03 -1.78
CA TYR A 228 -14.26 7.72 -0.44
C TYR A 228 -14.60 8.87 0.51
N THR A 229 -15.20 8.54 1.65
CA THR A 229 -15.50 9.54 2.69
C THR A 229 -14.25 9.74 3.56
N LEU A 230 -13.58 10.88 3.40
CA LEU A 230 -12.56 11.31 4.34
C LEU A 230 -13.26 11.67 5.67
N PRO A 231 -12.90 11.03 6.79
CA PRO A 231 -13.57 11.30 8.07
C PRO A 231 -13.45 12.75 8.49
N ALA A 232 -14.50 13.29 9.15
CA ALA A 232 -14.43 14.59 9.79
C ALA A 232 -13.23 14.63 10.76
N GLU A 233 -12.68 15.83 10.98
CA GLU A 233 -11.55 16.07 11.89
C GLU A 233 -10.26 15.31 11.52
N THR A 234 -10.16 14.75 10.32
CA THR A 234 -8.86 14.25 9.79
C THR A 234 -7.85 15.40 9.77
N TYR A 235 -8.31 16.58 9.42
CA TYR A 235 -7.62 17.85 9.61
C TYR A 235 -8.49 18.77 10.49
N ALA A 236 -7.87 19.60 11.33
CA ALA A 236 -8.58 20.40 12.32
C ALA A 236 -9.71 21.25 11.71
N GLY A 237 -10.92 21.10 12.23
CA GLY A 237 -12.11 21.84 11.77
C GLY A 237 -12.67 21.42 10.40
N GLN A 238 -12.15 20.36 9.81
CA GLN A 238 -12.61 19.88 8.51
C GLN A 238 -13.86 18.96 8.70
N PRO A 239 -14.97 19.19 7.96
CA PRO A 239 -16.10 18.27 7.93
C PRO A 239 -15.73 16.96 7.21
N ALA A 240 -16.61 15.95 7.29
CA ALA A 240 -16.47 14.79 6.42
C ALA A 240 -16.60 15.23 4.95
N LEU A 241 -15.69 14.74 4.09
CA LEU A 241 -15.66 15.12 2.67
C LEU A 241 -15.71 13.88 1.78
N GLN A 242 -16.44 13.98 0.68
CA GLN A 242 -16.44 12.96 -0.37
C GLN A 242 -15.32 13.25 -1.36
N LEU A 243 -14.30 12.40 -1.36
CA LEU A 243 -13.14 12.54 -2.23
C LEU A 243 -13.01 11.32 -3.15
N LEU A 244 -12.20 11.44 -4.18
CA LEU A 244 -11.80 10.32 -5.01
C LEU A 244 -10.66 9.56 -4.31
N ALA A 245 -10.69 8.24 -4.35
CA ALA A 245 -9.57 7.43 -3.87
C ALA A 245 -9.23 6.31 -4.83
N GLU A 246 -7.95 6.01 -4.96
CA GLU A 246 -7.43 4.76 -5.47
C GLU A 246 -6.93 3.90 -4.32
N PHE A 247 -6.76 2.61 -4.58
CA PHE A 247 -6.36 1.66 -3.55
C PHE A 247 -5.19 0.82 -4.06
N PRO A 248 -3.99 0.95 -3.47
CA PRO A 248 -2.92 0.01 -3.72
C PRO A 248 -3.36 -1.42 -3.40
N VAL A 249 -2.78 -2.39 -4.08
CA VAL A 249 -3.07 -3.81 -3.87
C VAL A 249 -1.81 -4.58 -3.54
N LEU A 250 -1.92 -5.51 -2.60
CA LEU A 250 -0.92 -6.53 -2.35
C LEU A 250 -1.21 -7.71 -3.25
N VAL A 251 -0.24 -8.09 -4.05
CA VAL A 251 -0.32 -9.22 -4.96
C VAL A 251 0.75 -10.27 -4.63
N VAL A 252 0.47 -11.52 -5.02
CA VAL A 252 1.41 -12.64 -4.89
C VAL A 252 1.54 -13.37 -6.21
N HIS A 253 2.69 -13.99 -6.44
CA HIS A 253 2.87 -14.95 -7.51
C HIS A 253 2.18 -16.28 -7.14
N GLU A 254 1.60 -16.98 -8.10
CA GLU A 254 0.84 -18.23 -7.87
C GLU A 254 1.64 -19.37 -7.24
N THR A 255 2.99 -19.32 -7.30
CA THR A 255 3.86 -20.28 -6.63
C THR A 255 3.98 -20.07 -5.12
N VAL A 256 3.43 -18.98 -4.61
CA VAL A 256 3.41 -18.69 -3.16
C VAL A 256 2.41 -19.63 -2.48
N PRO A 257 2.81 -20.36 -1.41
CA PRO A 257 1.92 -21.33 -0.76
C PRO A 257 0.67 -20.69 -0.14
N ASP A 258 -0.45 -21.40 -0.19
CA ASP A 258 -1.73 -21.00 0.45
C ASP A 258 -1.56 -20.62 1.93
N SER A 259 -0.71 -21.36 2.66
CA SER A 259 -0.40 -21.08 4.08
C SER A 259 0.20 -19.70 4.29
N LEU A 260 1.12 -19.27 3.40
CA LEU A 260 1.73 -17.95 3.48
C LEU A 260 0.69 -16.85 3.18
N VAL A 261 -0.16 -17.03 2.18
CA VAL A 261 -1.24 -16.08 1.86
C VAL A 261 -2.21 -15.94 3.04
N ASN A 262 -2.57 -17.06 3.69
CA ASN A 262 -3.43 -17.03 4.87
C ASN A 262 -2.78 -16.29 6.05
N ASN A 263 -1.47 -16.49 6.25
CA ASN A 263 -0.72 -15.79 7.29
C ASN A 263 -0.61 -14.29 7.00
N LEU A 264 -0.39 -13.90 5.74
CA LEU A 264 -0.41 -12.49 5.32
C LEU A 264 -1.74 -11.83 5.66
N LEU A 265 -2.85 -12.46 5.31
CA LEU A 265 -4.19 -11.93 5.60
C LEU A 265 -4.44 -11.77 7.10
N ARG A 266 -4.01 -12.75 7.90
CA ARG A 266 -4.08 -12.65 9.36
C ARG A 266 -3.20 -11.53 9.92
N SER A 267 -1.99 -11.35 9.39
CA SER A 267 -1.08 -10.28 9.80
C SER A 267 -1.66 -8.91 9.44
N LEU A 268 -2.20 -8.75 8.23
CA LEU A 268 -2.79 -7.49 7.77
C LEU A 268 -3.94 -7.03 8.67
N PHE A 269 -4.86 -7.93 9.00
CA PHE A 269 -6.10 -7.54 9.71
C PHE A 269 -6.06 -7.84 11.21
N GLY A 270 -5.27 -8.80 11.67
CA GLY A 270 -5.09 -9.06 13.10
C GLY A 270 -4.37 -7.96 13.86
N HIS A 271 -3.45 -7.25 13.20
CA HIS A 271 -2.73 -6.13 13.79
C HIS A 271 -3.44 -4.77 13.64
N ALA A 272 -4.42 -4.67 12.74
CA ALA A 272 -5.26 -3.47 12.63
C ALA A 272 -6.05 -3.18 13.93
N GLU A 273 -6.33 -4.21 14.72
CA GLU A 273 -7.04 -4.12 16.01
C GLU A 273 -6.09 -3.90 17.21
N SER A 274 -4.78 -3.81 16.98
CA SER A 274 -3.82 -3.60 18.07
C SER A 274 -3.99 -2.20 18.68
N SER A 275 -3.62 -2.05 19.97
CA SER A 275 -3.75 -0.77 20.72
C SER A 275 -2.90 0.38 20.15
N ASN A 276 -1.91 0.08 19.31
CA ASN A 276 -1.08 1.05 18.61
C ASN A 276 -0.74 0.56 17.18
N PRO A 277 -1.74 0.49 16.27
CA PRO A 277 -1.48 0.07 14.91
C PRO A 277 -0.62 1.12 14.19
N ARG A 278 0.33 0.66 13.39
CA ARG A 278 1.11 1.52 12.52
C ARG A 278 0.19 2.27 11.56
N PHE A 279 0.59 3.49 11.20
CA PHE A 279 -0.28 4.46 10.51
C PHE A 279 -1.08 3.87 9.33
N LEU A 280 -0.41 3.16 8.40
CA LEU A 280 -1.08 2.62 7.22
C LEU A 280 -2.00 1.43 7.55
N PHE A 281 -1.71 0.67 8.60
CA PHE A 281 -2.58 -0.43 9.04
C PHE A 281 -3.91 0.03 9.63
N ARG A 282 -3.99 1.24 10.20
CA ARG A 282 -5.26 1.83 10.68
C ARG A 282 -6.28 2.04 9.56
N ASN A 283 -5.79 2.25 8.34
CA ASN A 283 -6.62 2.53 7.18
C ASN A 283 -6.95 1.27 6.37
N LEU A 284 -6.51 0.08 6.82
CA LEU A 284 -6.88 -1.18 6.20
C LEU A 284 -8.30 -1.56 6.58
N SER A 285 -9.06 -2.02 5.59
CA SER A 285 -10.39 -2.59 5.82
C SER A 285 -10.62 -3.79 4.90
N PRO A 286 -11.08 -4.94 5.44
CA PRO A 286 -11.51 -6.04 4.60
C PRO A 286 -12.59 -5.64 3.60
N GLN A 287 -13.40 -4.62 3.93
CA GLN A 287 -14.47 -4.11 3.08
C GLN A 287 -13.96 -3.46 1.79
N HIS A 288 -12.74 -2.91 1.77
CA HIS A 288 -12.16 -2.36 0.54
C HIS A 288 -12.07 -3.43 -0.56
N ASN A 289 -11.87 -4.69 -0.18
CA ASN A 289 -11.79 -5.80 -1.14
C ASN A 289 -13.13 -6.07 -1.85
N LEU A 290 -14.26 -5.77 -1.21
CA LEU A 290 -15.58 -5.91 -1.82
C LEU A 290 -15.78 -4.96 -3.01
N LEU A 291 -15.13 -3.80 -2.99
CA LEU A 291 -15.22 -2.80 -4.06
C LEU A 291 -14.68 -3.31 -5.41
N PHE A 292 -13.79 -4.29 -5.37
CA PHE A 292 -13.07 -4.80 -6.55
C PHE A 292 -13.22 -6.30 -6.77
N GLN A 293 -14.06 -7.00 -6.00
CA GLN A 293 -14.19 -8.46 -5.98
C GLN A 293 -14.43 -9.12 -7.34
N GLN A 294 -15.15 -8.44 -8.24
CA GLN A 294 -15.49 -8.95 -9.58
C GLN A 294 -14.47 -8.53 -10.65
N LYS A 295 -13.53 -7.65 -10.33
CA LYS A 295 -12.67 -6.98 -11.32
C LYS A 295 -11.21 -7.41 -11.21
N LEU A 296 -10.76 -7.72 -10.01
CA LEU A 296 -9.37 -8.12 -9.78
C LEU A 296 -9.24 -9.65 -9.62
N PRO A 297 -8.14 -10.24 -10.10
CA PRO A 297 -7.89 -11.69 -10.03
C PRO A 297 -7.41 -12.11 -8.63
N TYR A 298 -8.34 -12.26 -7.68
CA TYR A 298 -8.00 -12.64 -6.30
C TYR A 298 -7.46 -14.06 -6.19
N HIS A 299 -6.50 -14.24 -5.28
CA HIS A 299 -6.00 -15.54 -4.85
C HIS A 299 -7.12 -16.36 -4.21
N PRO A 300 -7.20 -17.69 -4.44
CA PRO A 300 -8.27 -18.53 -3.89
C PRO A 300 -8.41 -18.45 -2.36
N VAL A 301 -7.30 -18.36 -1.62
CA VAL A 301 -7.30 -18.16 -0.16
C VAL A 301 -7.93 -16.82 0.22
N ALA A 302 -7.59 -15.75 -0.49
CA ALA A 302 -8.13 -14.43 -0.24
C ALA A 302 -9.65 -14.38 -0.54
N ARG A 303 -10.10 -15.03 -1.62
CA ARG A 303 -11.54 -15.17 -1.91
C ARG A 303 -12.28 -15.83 -0.76
N ARG A 304 -11.76 -16.93 -0.22
CA ARG A 304 -12.36 -17.62 0.94
C ARG A 304 -12.34 -16.75 2.20
N PHE A 305 -11.23 -16.04 2.45
CA PHE A 305 -11.09 -15.16 3.61
C PHE A 305 -12.12 -14.05 3.62
N TYR A 306 -12.33 -13.36 2.47
CA TYR A 306 -13.32 -12.29 2.32
C TYR A 306 -14.74 -12.79 2.07
N ARG A 307 -14.94 -14.10 1.96
CA ARG A 307 -16.24 -14.74 1.66
C ARG A 307 -16.86 -14.25 0.35
N PHE A 308 -16.03 -14.06 -0.69
CA PHE A 308 -16.53 -13.72 -2.01
C PHE A 308 -17.35 -14.89 -2.58
N PRO A 309 -18.46 -14.62 -3.31
CA PRO A 309 -19.26 -15.63 -3.97
C PRO A 309 -18.49 -16.38 -5.06
#